data_bd6fce651e2ccb6d7a1c0eb1e82705b9
#
_entry.id   bd6fce651e2ccb6d7a1c0eb1e82705b9
#
_cell.length_a   1.000
_cell.length_b   1.000
_cell.length_c   1.000
_cell.angle_alpha   90.00
_cell.angle_beta   90.00
_cell.angle_gamma   90.00
#
_symmetry.space_group_name_H-M   'P 1'
#
loop_
_entity.id
_entity.type
_entity.pdbx_description
1 polymer ?
#
loop_
_entity_poly.entity_id
_entity_poly.type
_entity_poly.pdbx_seq_one_letter_code
_entity_poly.pdbx_strand_id
1 'polypeptide(L)'
;NVTVLADFGFAQLGLEGTVYALKIVGTLLTFLGSFYLMSATTYTGKLVAALTASGMNPKVGYLILASLNVVPQMQRRMSVIQEAQNARGVETKGTMMARMKAYIPLLGPVVMSSLTDAQERGMTLETRGFGIKGVKPTTYVEVTVSSSDRVCKTCLVLFFVAVLVVSILMRLHLI
;
A
#
# COMPACT_ATOMS: atom_id res chain seq x y z
N ASN A 1 7.70 23.25 38.82
CA ASN A 1 8.95 23.98 38.53
C ASN A 1 9.39 23.63 37.11
N VAL A 2 9.05 24.52 36.16
CA VAL A 2 9.47 24.36 34.75
C VAL A 2 10.96 24.78 34.70
N THR A 3 11.85 23.84 34.48
CA THR A 3 13.28 24.13 34.25
C THR A 3 13.43 24.75 32.88
N VAL A 4 13.61 26.05 32.79
CA VAL A 4 13.83 26.79 31.54
C VAL A 4 15.27 26.56 31.09
N LEU A 5 15.45 25.95 29.91
CA LEU A 5 16.77 25.68 29.30
C LEU A 5 17.29 26.87 28.49
N ALA A 6 16.41 27.63 27.86
CA ALA A 6 16.74 28.84 27.11
C ALA A 6 15.53 29.77 27.03
N ASP A 7 15.75 31.05 27.24
CA ASP A 7 14.75 32.12 27.14
C ASP A 7 15.12 33.01 25.95
N PHE A 8 14.30 32.98 24.89
CA PHE A 8 14.48 33.79 23.69
C PHE A 8 13.54 35.02 23.69
N GLY A 9 12.92 35.36 24.81
CA GLY A 9 12.03 36.53 24.91
C GLY A 9 10.64 36.36 24.30
N PHE A 10 10.50 35.61 23.25
CA PHE A 10 9.20 35.27 22.58
C PHE A 10 8.85 33.79 22.72
N ALA A 11 9.78 32.93 23.13
CA ALA A 11 9.56 31.52 23.39
C ALA A 11 10.47 31.00 24.49
N GLN A 12 9.90 30.32 25.49
CA GLN A 12 10.64 29.64 26.55
C GLN A 12 10.74 28.16 26.22
N LEU A 13 11.97 27.67 26.06
CA LEU A 13 12.26 26.24 25.91
C LEU A 13 12.35 25.61 27.30
N GLY A 14 11.25 25.00 27.76
CA GLY A 14 11.21 24.19 28.95
C GLY A 14 11.70 22.78 28.68
N LEU A 15 12.43 22.17 29.61
CA LEU A 15 12.93 20.79 29.51
C LEU A 15 11.79 19.80 29.24
N GLU A 16 10.63 19.99 29.86
CA GLU A 16 9.45 19.16 29.69
C GLU A 16 8.87 19.27 28.24
N GLY A 17 8.80 20.49 27.68
CA GLY A 17 8.35 20.71 26.31
C GLY A 17 9.28 20.07 25.27
N THR A 18 10.60 20.17 25.51
CA THR A 18 11.62 19.58 24.64
C THR A 18 11.53 18.05 24.64
N VAL A 19 11.40 17.44 25.81
CA VAL A 19 11.23 15.98 25.95
C VAL A 19 9.92 15.52 25.29
N TYR A 20 8.85 16.29 25.45
CA TYR A 20 7.56 15.98 24.83
C TYR A 20 7.65 16.07 23.29
N ALA A 21 8.27 17.11 22.76
CA ALA A 21 8.50 17.26 21.32
C ALA A 21 9.36 16.11 20.77
N LEU A 22 10.43 15.73 21.50
CA LEU A 22 11.29 14.61 21.10
C LEU A 22 10.55 13.27 21.10
N LYS A 23 9.63 13.04 22.04
CA LYS A 23 8.74 11.87 22.04
C LYS A 23 7.83 11.83 20.80
N ILE A 24 7.19 12.95 20.47
CA ILE A 24 6.32 13.03 19.29
C ILE A 24 7.12 12.74 18.01
N VAL A 25 8.25 13.41 17.83
CA VAL A 25 9.12 13.21 16.67
C VAL A 25 9.61 11.77 16.60
N GLY A 26 10.06 11.18 17.70
CA GLY A 26 10.48 9.79 17.78
C GLY A 26 9.35 8.81 17.39
N THR A 27 8.13 9.05 17.89
CA THR A 27 6.96 8.22 17.55
C THR A 27 6.62 8.32 16.06
N LEU A 28 6.62 9.53 15.51
CA LEU A 28 6.36 9.75 14.08
C LEU A 28 7.44 9.11 13.20
N LEU A 29 8.71 9.26 13.55
CA LEU A 29 9.81 8.63 12.82
C LEU A 29 9.73 7.10 12.87
N THR A 30 9.39 6.52 14.00
CA THR A 30 9.23 5.08 14.15
C THR A 30 8.06 4.58 13.32
N PHE A 31 6.93 5.29 13.36
CA PHE A 31 5.73 4.92 12.59
C PHE A 31 5.98 5.02 11.08
N LEU A 32 6.48 6.15 10.60
CA LEU A 32 6.78 6.36 9.19
C LEU A 32 7.90 5.44 8.70
N GLY A 33 8.94 5.24 9.50
CA GLY A 33 10.05 4.34 9.19
C GLY A 33 9.60 2.90 9.07
N SER A 34 8.75 2.40 9.96
CA SER A 34 8.19 1.06 9.91
C SER A 34 7.31 0.87 8.68
N PHE A 35 6.47 1.86 8.37
CA PHE A 35 5.62 1.83 7.18
C PHE A 35 6.44 1.82 5.89
N TYR A 36 7.48 2.67 5.83
CA TYR A 36 8.39 2.72 4.70
C TYR A 36 9.14 1.40 4.50
N LEU A 37 9.68 0.83 5.57
CA LEU A 37 10.37 -0.47 5.52
C LEU A 37 9.43 -1.58 5.03
N MET A 38 8.22 -1.65 5.58
CA MET A 38 7.22 -2.62 5.13
C MET A 38 6.91 -2.47 3.63
N SER A 39 6.69 -1.23 3.18
CA SER A 39 6.38 -0.95 1.77
C SER A 39 7.55 -1.25 0.83
N ALA A 40 8.78 -0.95 1.25
CA ALA A 40 9.98 -1.16 0.43
C ALA A 40 10.42 -2.63 0.35
N THR A 41 10.17 -3.42 1.42
CA THR A 41 10.61 -4.82 1.49
C THR A 41 9.56 -5.81 1.04
N THR A 42 8.27 -5.45 1.07
CA THR A 42 7.18 -6.37 0.79
C THR A 42 6.78 -6.31 -0.68
N TYR A 43 7.05 -7.39 -1.41
CA TYR A 43 6.53 -7.54 -2.78
C TYR A 43 5.03 -7.85 -2.74
N THR A 44 4.23 -6.97 -3.32
CA THR A 44 2.76 -7.00 -3.21
C THR A 44 2.14 -8.31 -3.72
N GLY A 45 2.71 -8.92 -4.76
CA GLY A 45 2.27 -10.22 -5.27
C GLY A 45 2.42 -11.36 -4.26
N LYS A 46 3.53 -11.37 -3.51
CA LYS A 46 3.76 -12.35 -2.44
C LYS A 46 2.83 -12.12 -1.25
N LEU A 47 2.54 -10.85 -0.92
CA LEU A 47 1.60 -10.51 0.13
C LEU A 47 0.19 -11.04 -0.17
N VAL A 48 -0.30 -10.81 -1.39
CA VAL A 48 -1.62 -11.32 -1.82
C VAL A 48 -1.65 -12.85 -1.85
N ALA A 49 -0.57 -13.50 -2.32
CA ALA A 49 -0.46 -14.95 -2.29
C ALA A 49 -0.50 -15.51 -0.87
N ALA A 50 0.21 -14.88 0.08
CA ALA A 50 0.20 -15.26 1.49
C ALA A 50 -1.18 -15.10 2.13
N LEU A 51 -1.89 -14.00 1.83
CA LEU A 51 -3.26 -13.78 2.30
C LEU A 51 -4.23 -14.83 1.75
N THR A 52 -4.08 -15.20 0.48
CA THR A 52 -4.90 -16.26 -0.15
C THR A 52 -4.60 -17.62 0.47
N ALA A 53 -3.33 -17.93 0.75
CA ALA A 53 -2.92 -19.16 1.44
C ALA A 53 -3.45 -19.20 2.89
N SER A 54 -3.62 -18.05 3.54
CA SER A 54 -4.18 -17.93 4.90
C SER A 54 -5.70 -18.05 4.97
N GLY A 55 -6.39 -18.27 3.82
CA GLY A 55 -7.84 -18.52 3.78
C GLY A 55 -8.67 -17.40 3.14
N MET A 56 -8.04 -16.38 2.55
CA MET A 56 -8.75 -15.37 1.77
C MET A 56 -9.34 -16.02 0.50
N ASN A 57 -10.55 -15.58 0.12
CA ASN A 57 -11.19 -16.07 -1.10
C ASN A 57 -10.30 -15.81 -2.33
N PRO A 58 -9.97 -16.83 -3.15
CA PRO A 58 -9.11 -16.69 -4.32
C PRO A 58 -9.59 -15.64 -5.33
N LYS A 59 -10.91 -15.45 -5.45
CA LYS A 59 -11.48 -14.40 -6.31
C LYS A 59 -11.09 -13.01 -5.84
N VAL A 60 -11.11 -12.76 -4.53
CA VAL A 60 -10.69 -11.49 -3.93
C VAL A 60 -9.18 -11.29 -4.12
N GLY A 61 -8.39 -12.33 -3.89
CA GLY A 61 -6.94 -12.28 -4.13
C GLY A 61 -6.61 -11.91 -5.58
N TYR A 62 -7.28 -12.55 -6.54
CA TYR A 62 -7.13 -12.19 -7.95
C TYR A 62 -7.53 -10.74 -8.23
N LEU A 63 -8.67 -10.28 -7.68
CA LEU A 63 -9.15 -8.91 -7.88
C LEU A 63 -8.13 -7.88 -7.39
N ILE A 64 -7.56 -8.08 -6.19
CA ILE A 64 -6.54 -7.19 -5.63
C ILE A 64 -5.30 -7.18 -6.54
N LEU A 65 -4.80 -8.35 -6.92
CA LEU A 65 -3.63 -8.45 -7.77
C LEU A 65 -3.84 -7.83 -9.15
N ALA A 66 -5.00 -8.08 -9.75
CA ALA A 66 -5.38 -7.48 -11.04
C ALA A 66 -5.47 -5.95 -10.93
N SER A 67 -6.09 -5.42 -9.87
CA SER A 67 -6.21 -3.97 -9.64
C SER A 67 -4.84 -3.30 -9.53
N LEU A 68 -3.90 -3.91 -8.81
CA LEU A 68 -2.54 -3.39 -8.65
C LEU A 68 -1.76 -3.40 -9.98
N ASN A 69 -2.00 -4.39 -10.83
CA ASN A 69 -1.36 -4.48 -12.14
C ASN A 69 -1.99 -3.54 -13.18
N VAL A 70 -3.25 -3.16 -13.00
CA VAL A 70 -3.94 -2.23 -13.92
C VAL A 70 -3.32 -0.84 -13.88
N VAL A 71 -2.87 -0.36 -12.71
CA VAL A 71 -2.29 0.99 -12.58
C VAL A 71 -1.11 1.22 -13.53
N PRO A 72 -0.03 0.42 -13.52
CA PRO A 72 1.08 0.61 -14.46
C PRO A 72 0.70 0.37 -15.93
N GLN A 73 -0.25 -0.53 -16.20
CA GLN A 73 -0.77 -0.73 -17.55
C GLN A 73 -1.52 0.51 -18.05
N MET A 74 -2.34 1.12 -17.20
CA MET A 74 -3.09 2.33 -17.52
C MET A 74 -2.17 3.51 -17.82
N GLN A 75 -1.09 3.67 -17.05
CA GLN A 75 -0.07 4.70 -17.29
C GLN A 75 0.55 4.55 -18.69
N ARG A 76 0.95 3.34 -19.07
CA ARG A 76 1.51 3.07 -20.41
C ARG A 76 0.50 3.34 -21.52
N ARG A 77 -0.75 2.95 -21.34
CA ARG A 77 -1.83 3.22 -22.32
C ARG A 77 -2.09 4.70 -22.47
N MET A 78 -2.16 5.44 -21.36
CA MET A 78 -2.32 6.89 -21.41
C MET A 78 -1.21 7.56 -22.21
N SER A 79 0.05 7.13 -22.03
CA SER A 79 1.18 7.64 -22.82
C SER A 79 0.99 7.40 -24.31
N VAL A 80 0.67 6.17 -24.72
CA VAL A 80 0.46 5.81 -26.13
C VAL A 80 -0.73 6.57 -26.75
N ILE A 81 -1.84 6.65 -26.02
CA ILE A 81 -3.03 7.39 -26.50
C ILE A 81 -2.72 8.87 -26.61
N GLN A 82 -1.98 9.43 -25.65
CA GLN A 82 -1.56 10.83 -25.67
C GLN A 82 -0.64 11.15 -26.85
N GLU A 83 0.32 10.27 -27.14
CA GLU A 83 1.20 10.39 -28.31
C GLU A 83 0.40 10.34 -29.60
N ALA A 84 -0.56 9.41 -29.71
CA ALA A 84 -1.44 9.30 -30.88
C ALA A 84 -2.34 10.56 -31.06
N GLN A 85 -2.83 11.15 -29.99
CA GLN A 85 -3.65 12.38 -30.07
C GLN A 85 -2.79 13.60 -30.38
N ASN A 86 -1.55 13.66 -29.87
CA ASN A 86 -0.61 14.71 -30.25
C ASN A 86 -0.30 14.66 -31.75
N ALA A 87 -0.13 13.47 -32.34
CA ALA A 87 0.06 13.28 -33.77
C ALA A 87 -1.16 13.74 -34.60
N ARG A 88 -2.36 13.73 -34.00
CA ARG A 88 -3.60 14.26 -34.60
C ARG A 88 -3.79 15.76 -34.39
N GLY A 89 -2.82 16.45 -33.79
CA GLY A 89 -2.84 17.90 -33.56
C GLY A 89 -3.58 18.36 -32.31
N VAL A 90 -3.88 17.46 -31.37
CA VAL A 90 -4.44 17.84 -30.07
C VAL A 90 -3.35 18.45 -29.21
N GLU A 91 -3.49 19.73 -28.89
CA GLU A 91 -2.51 20.48 -28.11
C GLU A 91 -2.62 20.11 -26.61
N THR A 92 -1.65 19.32 -26.12
CA THR A 92 -1.59 18.90 -24.71
C THR A 92 -0.72 19.84 -23.85
N LYS A 93 -0.07 20.82 -24.49
CA LYS A 93 0.78 21.83 -23.85
C LYS A 93 0.02 23.17 -23.82
N GLY A 94 -0.09 23.78 -22.64
CA GLY A 94 -0.78 25.06 -22.51
C GLY A 94 -1.25 25.35 -21.09
N THR A 95 -2.21 26.24 -20.93
CA THR A 95 -2.83 26.57 -19.65
C THR A 95 -3.53 25.35 -19.05
N MET A 96 -3.74 25.35 -17.73
CA MET A 96 -4.36 24.23 -17.01
C MET A 96 -5.74 23.86 -17.58
N MET A 97 -6.51 24.87 -18.01
CA MET A 97 -7.82 24.66 -18.64
C MET A 97 -7.70 23.99 -20.03
N ALA A 98 -6.71 24.37 -20.84
CA ALA A 98 -6.45 23.74 -22.13
C ALA A 98 -6.04 22.27 -21.96
N ARG A 99 -5.22 21.95 -20.97
CA ARG A 99 -4.85 20.58 -20.61
C ARG A 99 -6.07 19.75 -20.20
N MET A 100 -6.93 20.26 -19.33
CA MET A 100 -8.15 19.55 -18.93
C MET A 100 -9.04 19.26 -20.15
N LYS A 101 -9.21 20.22 -21.06
CA LYS A 101 -9.98 20.03 -22.29
C LYS A 101 -9.35 19.00 -23.25
N ALA A 102 -8.01 18.91 -23.26
CA ALA A 102 -7.28 17.91 -24.03
C ALA A 102 -7.40 16.49 -23.46
N TYR A 103 -7.69 16.33 -22.15
CA TYR A 103 -7.90 15.00 -21.56
C TYR A 103 -9.25 14.37 -21.91
N ILE A 104 -10.29 15.15 -22.24
CA ILE A 104 -11.62 14.64 -22.59
C ILE A 104 -11.57 13.67 -23.77
N PRO A 105 -10.92 13.98 -24.91
CA PRO A 105 -10.78 13.06 -26.04
C PRO A 105 -9.98 11.78 -25.71
N LEU A 106 -9.15 11.82 -24.66
CA LEU A 106 -8.36 10.67 -24.23
C LEU A 106 -9.20 9.66 -23.44
N LEU A 107 -10.24 10.10 -22.76
CA LEU A 107 -11.08 9.23 -21.93
C LEU A 107 -11.84 8.20 -22.74
N GLY A 108 -12.37 8.56 -23.91
CA GLY A 108 -13.11 7.63 -24.76
C GLY A 108 -12.30 6.37 -25.14
N PRO A 109 -11.14 6.51 -25.79
CA PRO A 109 -10.27 5.37 -26.12
C PRO A 109 -9.81 4.58 -24.89
N VAL A 110 -9.51 5.25 -23.77
CA VAL A 110 -9.10 4.58 -22.53
C VAL A 110 -10.20 3.70 -21.97
N VAL A 111 -11.44 4.22 -21.90
CA VAL A 111 -12.59 3.46 -21.39
C VAL A 111 -12.89 2.28 -22.31
N MET A 112 -12.97 2.48 -23.64
CA MET A 112 -13.22 1.39 -24.59
C MET A 112 -12.15 0.31 -24.50
N SER A 113 -10.90 0.67 -24.48
CA SER A 113 -9.79 -0.28 -24.32
C SER A 113 -9.86 -1.04 -22.99
N SER A 114 -10.23 -0.36 -21.90
CA SER A 114 -10.40 -1.01 -20.59
C SER A 114 -11.57 -1.99 -20.56
N LEU A 115 -12.65 -1.69 -21.28
CA LEU A 115 -13.79 -2.58 -21.40
C LEU A 115 -13.42 -3.86 -22.17
N THR A 116 -12.74 -3.70 -23.31
CA THR A 116 -12.24 -4.84 -24.10
C THR A 116 -11.33 -5.74 -23.28
N ASP A 117 -10.39 -5.16 -22.54
CA ASP A 117 -9.50 -5.91 -21.65
C ASP A 117 -10.26 -6.67 -20.57
N ALA A 118 -11.28 -6.04 -19.98
CA ALA A 118 -12.08 -6.69 -18.95
C ALA A 118 -12.82 -7.90 -19.52
N GLN A 119 -13.36 -7.78 -20.73
CA GLN A 119 -14.03 -8.88 -21.44
C GLN A 119 -13.06 -10.02 -21.77
N GLU A 120 -11.90 -9.70 -22.34
CA GLU A 120 -10.87 -10.69 -22.68
C GLU A 120 -10.36 -11.44 -21.46
N ARG A 121 -10.10 -10.71 -20.36
CA ARG A 121 -9.70 -11.32 -19.08
C ARG A 121 -10.80 -12.20 -18.50
N GLY A 122 -12.06 -11.76 -18.57
CA GLY A 122 -13.21 -12.55 -18.13
C GLY A 122 -13.28 -13.88 -18.89
N MET A 123 -13.29 -13.84 -20.22
CA MET A 123 -13.29 -15.04 -21.06
C MET A 123 -12.08 -15.95 -20.80
N THR A 124 -10.90 -15.39 -20.66
CA THR A 124 -9.68 -16.16 -20.36
C THR A 124 -9.76 -16.86 -19.00
N LEU A 125 -10.33 -16.23 -17.99
CA LEU A 125 -10.52 -16.83 -16.67
C LEU A 125 -11.57 -17.93 -16.70
N GLU A 126 -12.67 -17.74 -17.40
CA GLU A 126 -13.72 -18.74 -17.55
C GLU A 126 -13.20 -19.99 -18.28
N THR A 127 -12.46 -19.82 -19.39
CA THR A 127 -11.85 -20.95 -20.11
C THR A 127 -10.83 -21.72 -19.29
N ARG A 128 -10.18 -21.07 -18.32
CA ARG A 128 -9.27 -21.72 -17.37
C ARG A 128 -9.97 -22.32 -16.15
N GLY A 129 -11.28 -22.30 -16.10
CA GLY A 129 -12.07 -22.85 -15.00
C GLY A 129 -12.01 -22.03 -13.71
N PHE A 130 -11.68 -20.75 -13.79
CA PHE A 130 -11.61 -19.90 -12.59
C PHE A 130 -13.00 -19.68 -12.01
N GLY A 131 -13.16 -20.03 -10.74
CA GLY A 131 -14.43 -19.81 -10.01
C GLY A 131 -15.41 -20.98 -10.05
N ILE A 132 -15.01 -22.13 -10.58
CA ILE A 132 -15.79 -23.37 -10.50
C ILE A 132 -15.94 -23.77 -9.03
N LYS A 133 -17.18 -24.08 -8.63
CA LYS A 133 -17.47 -24.52 -7.25
C LYS A 133 -16.81 -25.86 -6.96
N GLY A 134 -16.14 -25.96 -5.82
CA GLY A 134 -15.51 -27.22 -5.36
C GLY A 134 -14.09 -27.47 -5.87
N VAL A 135 -13.56 -26.63 -6.76
CA VAL A 135 -12.18 -26.75 -7.23
C VAL A 135 -11.31 -25.68 -6.53
N LYS A 136 -10.22 -26.12 -5.91
CA LYS A 136 -9.22 -25.19 -5.36
C LYS A 136 -8.30 -24.70 -6.48
N PRO A 137 -8.22 -23.40 -6.75
CA PRO A 137 -7.31 -22.88 -7.75
C PRO A 137 -5.86 -23.09 -7.30
N THR A 138 -5.00 -23.44 -8.23
CA THR A 138 -3.56 -23.55 -8.01
C THR A 138 -2.92 -22.16 -8.09
N THR A 139 -2.01 -21.86 -7.17
CA THR A 139 -1.28 -20.60 -7.14
C THR A 139 0.11 -20.79 -7.75
N TYR A 140 0.48 -19.97 -8.71
CA TYR A 140 1.82 -20.01 -9.33
C TYR A 140 2.91 -19.58 -8.36
N VAL A 141 2.61 -18.64 -7.46
CA VAL A 141 3.56 -18.18 -6.45
C VAL A 141 3.39 -19.01 -5.19
N GLU A 142 4.29 -19.95 -4.97
CA GLU A 142 4.33 -20.72 -3.72
C GLU A 142 4.93 -19.85 -2.61
N VAL A 143 4.20 -19.72 -1.52
CA VAL A 143 4.68 -19.05 -0.31
C VAL A 143 5.31 -20.12 0.58
N THR A 144 6.62 -20.22 0.53
CA THR A 144 7.38 -21.13 1.43
C THR A 144 7.70 -20.38 2.72
N VAL A 145 7.20 -20.91 3.84
CA VAL A 145 7.52 -20.36 5.17
C VAL A 145 8.86 -20.93 5.61
N SER A 146 9.88 -20.07 5.71
CA SER A 146 11.19 -20.43 6.23
C SER A 146 11.14 -20.71 7.73
N SER A 147 12.07 -21.56 8.22
CA SER A 147 12.24 -21.76 9.66
C SER A 147 12.58 -20.46 10.39
N SER A 148 13.35 -19.58 9.75
CA SER A 148 13.67 -18.25 10.28
C SER A 148 12.44 -17.37 10.46
N ASP A 149 11.45 -17.46 9.56
CA ASP A 149 10.20 -16.69 9.65
C ASP A 149 9.37 -17.13 10.87
N ARG A 150 9.37 -18.42 11.16
CA ARG A 150 8.71 -18.97 12.35
C ARG A 150 9.32 -18.48 13.64
N VAL A 151 10.65 -18.49 13.73
CA VAL A 151 11.39 -17.99 14.90
C VAL A 151 11.13 -16.48 15.06
N CYS A 152 11.25 -15.70 14.00
CA CYS A 152 11.01 -14.27 14.02
C CYS A 152 9.58 -13.92 14.48
N LYS A 153 8.57 -14.63 13.94
CA LYS A 153 7.18 -14.48 14.36
C LYS A 153 6.99 -14.78 15.85
N THR A 154 7.58 -15.86 16.34
CA THR A 154 7.47 -16.27 17.76
C THR A 154 8.13 -15.23 18.68
N CYS A 155 9.34 -14.76 18.33
CA CYS A 155 10.03 -13.70 19.06
C CYS A 155 9.22 -12.39 19.09
N LEU A 156 8.61 -11.99 17.96
CA LEU A 156 7.77 -10.80 17.88
C LEU A 156 6.53 -10.90 18.77
N VAL A 157 5.85 -12.04 18.75
CA VAL A 157 4.68 -12.28 19.60
C VAL A 157 5.06 -12.26 21.08
N LEU A 158 6.16 -12.92 21.47
CA LEU A 158 6.65 -12.93 22.85
C LEU A 158 7.03 -11.51 23.31
N PHE A 159 7.72 -10.74 22.46
CA PHE A 159 8.06 -9.36 22.74
C PHE A 159 6.81 -8.50 22.96
N PHE A 160 5.80 -8.64 22.08
CA PHE A 160 4.55 -7.88 22.21
C PHE A 160 3.79 -8.24 23.49
N VAL A 161 3.71 -9.53 23.84
CA VAL A 161 3.10 -9.99 25.09
C VAL A 161 3.85 -9.46 26.29
N ALA A 162 5.18 -9.49 26.28
CA ALA A 162 6.00 -8.94 27.36
C ALA A 162 5.75 -7.44 27.57
N VAL A 163 5.70 -6.66 26.49
CA VAL A 163 5.39 -5.22 26.54
C VAL A 163 3.98 -4.97 27.13
N LEU A 164 2.98 -5.76 26.70
CA LEU A 164 1.62 -5.66 27.23
C LEU A 164 1.58 -5.97 28.74
N VAL A 165 2.23 -7.05 29.17
CA VAL A 165 2.28 -7.44 30.60
C VAL A 165 2.94 -6.34 31.43
N VAL A 166 4.09 -5.82 30.99
CA VAL A 166 4.78 -4.71 31.68
C VAL A 166 3.90 -3.46 31.73
N SER A 167 3.22 -3.13 30.64
CA SER A 167 2.30 -1.97 30.59
C SER A 167 1.13 -2.11 31.57
N ILE A 168 0.56 -3.31 31.66
CA ILE A 168 -0.55 -3.59 32.60
C ILE A 168 -0.07 -3.53 34.05
N LEU A 169 1.09 -4.15 34.34
CA LEU A 169 1.68 -4.11 35.68
C LEU A 169 2.02 -2.69 36.12
N MET A 170 2.56 -1.86 35.25
CA MET A 170 2.81 -0.45 35.55
C MET A 170 1.51 0.32 35.82
N ARG A 171 0.43 0.03 35.10
CA ARG A 171 -0.88 0.66 35.38
C ARG A 171 -1.47 0.21 36.70
N LEU A 172 -1.33 -1.07 37.05
CA LEU A 172 -1.82 -1.61 38.34
C LEU A 172 -1.00 -1.11 39.56
N HIS A 173 0.28 -0.83 39.35
CA HIS A 173 1.15 -0.32 40.39
C HIS A 173 1.04 1.20 40.60
N LEU A 174 0.42 1.92 39.67
CA LEU A 174 0.15 3.37 39.73
C LEU A 174 -1.25 3.72 40.27
N ILE A 175 -2.08 2.70 40.56
CA ILE A 175 -3.35 2.80 41.31
C ILE A 175 -3.12 2.29 42.74
#